data_c91c4814fbec5847801e2809ad4a29c3
#
_entry.id   c91c4814fbec5847801e2809ad4a29c3
#
_cell.length_a   1.000
_cell.length_b   1.000
_cell.length_c   1.000
_cell.angle_alpha   90.00
_cell.angle_beta   90.00
_cell.angle_gamma   90.00
#
_symmetry.space_group_name_H-M   'P 1'
#
loop_
_entity.id
_entity.type
_entity.pdbx_description
1 polymer ?
#
loop_
_entity_poly.entity_id
_entity_poly.type
_entity_poly.pdbx_seq_one_letter_code
_entity_poly.pdbx_strand_id
1 'polypeptide(L)'
;MDSLSLLELNSLVRRSLEQCLPDEYWIQAELSDVRSNTTGHCYLEFVQKDPRSNNLVAKARGMIWNNIYRLLKPYFEESTGQLFTSGIKVLVKVTVQFHELYGYSLTVLDIDPAYTLGDMARRRREIFFELG
;
A
#
# COMPACT_ATOMS: atom_id res chain seq x y z
N MET A 1 -13.89 35.47 17.15
CA MET A 1 -13.21 34.15 17.20
C MET A 1 -12.44 33.95 15.90
N ASP A 2 -11.15 33.73 15.99
CA ASP A 2 -10.36 33.43 14.81
C ASP A 2 -10.68 32.01 14.31
N SER A 3 -10.76 31.86 13.01
CA SER A 3 -11.08 30.57 12.41
C SER A 3 -10.26 30.35 11.15
N LEU A 4 -10.11 29.07 10.79
CA LEU A 4 -9.48 28.65 9.55
C LEU A 4 -10.56 28.20 8.58
N SER A 5 -10.32 28.41 7.30
CA SER A 5 -11.10 27.69 6.28
C SER A 5 -10.66 26.23 6.25
N LEU A 6 -11.48 25.36 5.67
CA LEU A 6 -11.11 23.95 5.51
C LEU A 6 -9.85 23.81 4.66
N LEU A 7 -9.72 24.60 3.60
CA LEU A 7 -8.51 24.58 2.77
C LEU A 7 -7.28 24.97 3.58
N GLU A 8 -7.38 26.00 4.43
CA GLU A 8 -6.27 26.43 5.28
C GLU A 8 -5.87 25.31 6.26
N LEU A 9 -6.84 24.66 6.90
CA LEU A 9 -6.56 23.55 7.81
C LEU A 9 -5.90 22.38 7.06
N ASN A 10 -6.45 21.99 5.92
CA ASN A 10 -5.90 20.87 5.15
C ASN A 10 -4.50 21.18 4.59
N SER A 11 -4.23 22.43 4.23
CA SER A 11 -2.88 22.87 3.83
C SER A 11 -1.90 22.80 4.99
N LEU A 12 -2.36 23.12 6.21
CA LEU A 12 -1.55 23.00 7.42
C LEU A 12 -1.21 21.52 7.70
N VAL A 13 -2.20 20.63 7.57
CA VAL A 13 -1.98 19.18 7.71
C VAL A 13 -0.94 18.69 6.68
N ARG A 14 -1.09 19.08 5.41
CA ARG A 14 -0.13 18.69 4.37
C ARG A 14 1.29 19.12 4.71
N ARG A 15 1.47 20.40 5.06
CA ARG A 15 2.81 20.92 5.41
C ARG A 15 3.38 20.24 6.64
N SER A 16 2.55 19.95 7.64
CA SER A 16 2.98 19.26 8.86
C SER A 16 3.46 17.84 8.55
N LEU A 17 2.75 17.10 7.69
CA LEU A 17 3.16 15.76 7.29
C LEU A 17 4.44 15.80 6.46
N GLU A 18 4.60 16.76 5.56
CA GLU A 18 5.82 16.92 4.78
C GLU A 18 7.04 17.17 5.67
N GLN A 19 6.86 17.91 6.78
CA GLN A 19 7.94 18.17 7.72
C GLN A 19 8.22 17.00 8.67
N CYS A 20 7.17 16.31 9.13
CA CYS A 20 7.30 15.26 10.14
C CYS A 20 7.50 13.89 9.55
N LEU A 21 7.01 13.63 8.32
CA LEU A 21 7.10 12.35 7.64
C LEU A 21 7.68 12.53 6.23
N PRO A 22 8.88 13.14 6.09
CA PRO A 22 9.45 13.42 4.76
C PRO A 22 10.11 12.22 4.12
N ASP A 23 10.32 11.13 4.86
CA ASP A 23 11.11 9.98 4.42
C ASP A 23 10.30 8.99 3.61
N GLU A 24 10.99 7.98 3.12
CA GLU A 24 10.41 6.81 2.50
C GLU A 24 10.34 5.70 3.55
N TYR A 25 9.25 4.93 3.54
CA TYR A 25 9.02 3.89 4.54
C TYR A 25 8.70 2.57 3.87
N TRP A 26 9.31 1.49 4.35
CA TRP A 26 8.90 0.14 3.97
C TRP A 26 7.75 -0.29 4.86
N ILE A 27 6.62 -0.65 4.26
CA ILE A 27 5.43 -1.09 5.00
C ILE A 27 4.99 -2.48 4.54
N GLN A 28 4.46 -3.23 5.49
CA GLN A 28 3.82 -4.52 5.26
C GLN A 28 2.31 -4.31 5.26
N ALA A 29 1.63 -4.81 4.24
CA ALA A 29 0.18 -4.67 4.13
C ALA A 29 -0.39 -5.73 3.20
N GLU A 30 -1.70 -5.94 3.29
CA GLU A 30 -2.44 -6.73 2.32
C GLU A 30 -3.10 -5.79 1.32
N LEU A 31 -3.12 -6.18 0.04
CA LEU A 31 -3.86 -5.44 -0.98
C LEU A 31 -5.30 -5.93 -0.99
N SER A 32 -6.25 -5.06 -0.67
CA SER A 32 -7.68 -5.37 -0.76
C SER A 32 -8.28 -4.96 -2.10
N ASP A 33 -7.63 -4.04 -2.80
CA ASP A 33 -8.07 -3.59 -4.12
C ASP A 33 -6.86 -3.15 -4.95
N VAL A 34 -6.88 -3.47 -6.24
CA VAL A 34 -5.86 -3.08 -7.22
C VAL A 34 -6.58 -2.73 -8.51
N ARG A 35 -6.50 -1.47 -8.92
CA ARG A 35 -7.13 -0.99 -10.16
C ARG A 35 -6.18 -0.12 -10.95
N SER A 36 -6.06 -0.35 -12.24
CA SER A 36 -5.34 0.53 -13.15
C SER A 36 -6.33 1.37 -13.96
N ASN A 37 -5.96 2.64 -14.22
CA ASN A 37 -6.78 3.50 -15.05
C ASN A 37 -6.26 3.56 -16.49
N THR A 38 -6.96 4.32 -17.35
CA THR A 38 -6.61 4.44 -18.77
C THR A 38 -5.27 5.15 -19.00
N THR A 39 -4.79 5.93 -18.02
CA THR A 39 -3.49 6.61 -18.10
C THR A 39 -2.34 5.74 -17.60
N GLY A 40 -2.63 4.52 -17.13
CA GLY A 40 -1.61 3.57 -16.67
C GLY A 40 -1.19 3.72 -15.22
N HIS A 41 -1.82 4.62 -14.46
CA HIS A 41 -1.61 4.69 -13.02
C HIS A 41 -2.36 3.56 -12.31
N CYS A 42 -1.79 3.05 -11.21
CA CYS A 42 -2.41 2.00 -10.41
C CYS A 42 -2.91 2.60 -9.10
N TYR A 43 -4.16 2.33 -8.77
CA TYR A 43 -4.77 2.72 -7.50
C TYR A 43 -4.94 1.48 -6.63
N LEU A 44 -4.54 1.61 -5.37
CA LEU A 44 -4.48 0.51 -4.41
C LEU A 44 -5.28 0.85 -3.17
N GLU A 45 -5.73 -0.20 -2.48
CA GLU A 45 -6.18 -0.12 -1.11
C GLU A 45 -5.35 -1.08 -0.27
N PHE A 46 -4.64 -0.54 0.71
CA PHE A 46 -3.88 -1.31 1.69
C PHE A 46 -4.74 -1.53 2.92
N VAL A 47 -4.70 -2.74 3.45
CA VAL A 47 -5.36 -3.09 4.71
C VAL A 47 -4.44 -3.91 5.58
N GLN A 48 -4.69 -3.84 6.88
CA GLN A 48 -4.08 -4.74 7.85
C GLN A 48 -5.20 -5.34 8.69
N LYS A 49 -5.13 -6.64 8.92
CA LYS A 49 -6.11 -7.38 9.71
C LYS A 49 -5.47 -7.85 11.01
N ASP A 50 -6.29 -7.90 12.08
CA ASP A 50 -5.88 -8.55 13.31
C ASP A 50 -5.74 -10.06 13.03
N PRO A 51 -4.57 -10.69 13.32
CA PRO A 51 -4.38 -12.11 13.05
C PRO A 51 -5.33 -13.03 13.84
N ARG A 52 -5.88 -12.55 14.96
CA ARG A 52 -6.77 -13.36 15.82
C ARG A 52 -8.23 -13.30 15.37
N SER A 53 -8.72 -12.10 15.03
CA SER A 53 -10.15 -11.89 14.74
C SER A 53 -10.43 -11.70 13.25
N ASN A 54 -9.39 -11.49 12.43
CA ASN A 54 -9.51 -11.15 11.02
C ASN A 54 -10.24 -9.82 10.77
N ASN A 55 -10.40 -9.00 11.80
CA ASN A 55 -10.99 -7.66 11.68
C ASN A 55 -9.95 -6.69 11.11
N LEU A 56 -10.41 -5.70 10.35
CA LEU A 56 -9.55 -4.63 9.85
C LEU A 56 -9.12 -3.74 11.01
N VAL A 57 -7.81 -3.49 11.11
CA VAL A 57 -7.23 -2.60 12.13
C VAL A 57 -6.56 -1.37 11.52
N ALA A 58 -6.26 -1.39 10.22
CA ALA A 58 -5.68 -0.25 9.51
C ALA A 58 -6.05 -0.31 8.03
N LYS A 59 -6.16 0.85 7.42
CA LYS A 59 -6.51 1.00 6.02
C LYS A 59 -5.91 2.27 5.46
N ALA A 60 -5.41 2.21 4.23
CA ALA A 60 -4.89 3.38 3.53
C ALA A 60 -5.06 3.23 2.03
N ARG A 61 -5.34 4.34 1.35
CA ARG A 61 -5.31 4.39 -0.11
C ARG A 61 -3.88 4.48 -0.58
N GLY A 62 -3.58 3.84 -1.71
CA GLY A 62 -2.28 3.89 -2.32
C GLY A 62 -2.36 4.20 -3.80
N MET A 63 -1.23 4.62 -4.34
CA MET A 63 -1.10 4.93 -5.76
C MET A 63 0.30 4.55 -6.23
N ILE A 64 0.37 3.98 -7.43
CA ILE A 64 1.63 3.77 -8.15
C ILE A 64 1.53 4.54 -9.45
N TRP A 65 2.41 5.53 -9.62
CA TRP A 65 2.45 6.29 -10.86
C TRP A 65 2.87 5.39 -12.03
N ASN A 66 2.38 5.70 -13.20
CA ASN A 66 2.58 4.94 -14.43
C ASN A 66 4.06 4.59 -14.69
N ASN A 67 4.98 5.55 -14.52
CA ASN A 67 6.41 5.31 -14.74
C ASN A 67 7.04 4.27 -13.82
N ILE A 68 6.46 4.09 -12.63
CA ILE A 68 6.87 3.05 -11.67
C ILE A 68 6.09 1.76 -11.92
N TYR A 69 4.78 1.87 -12.11
CA TYR A 69 3.90 0.70 -12.22
C TYR A 69 4.26 -0.20 -13.42
N ARG A 70 4.60 0.39 -14.55
CA ARG A 70 4.98 -0.36 -15.76
C ARG A 70 6.24 -1.20 -15.56
N LEU A 71 7.08 -0.87 -14.59
CA LEU A 71 8.28 -1.62 -14.23
C LEU A 71 8.02 -2.55 -13.06
N LEU A 72 7.28 -2.09 -12.06
CA LEU A 72 7.02 -2.80 -10.81
C LEU A 72 6.16 -4.04 -11.02
N LYS A 73 5.10 -3.92 -11.81
CA LYS A 73 4.16 -5.04 -12.04
C LYS A 73 4.86 -6.25 -12.68
N PRO A 74 5.54 -6.12 -13.84
CA PRO A 74 6.22 -7.26 -14.43
C PRO A 74 7.37 -7.79 -13.56
N TYR A 75 8.11 -6.91 -12.89
CA TYR A 75 9.16 -7.32 -11.95
C TYR A 75 8.59 -8.21 -10.83
N PHE A 76 7.50 -7.78 -10.22
CA PHE A 76 6.84 -8.53 -9.15
C PHE A 76 6.30 -9.86 -9.66
N GLU A 77 5.60 -9.86 -10.78
CA GLU A 77 4.95 -11.06 -11.34
C GLU A 77 5.97 -12.09 -11.80
N GLU A 78 7.07 -11.67 -12.42
CA GLU A 78 8.16 -12.57 -12.79
C GLU A 78 8.89 -13.14 -11.57
N SER A 79 9.10 -12.32 -10.55
CA SER A 79 9.83 -12.73 -9.35
C SER A 79 9.03 -13.67 -8.46
N THR A 80 7.71 -13.54 -8.42
CA THR A 80 6.85 -14.30 -7.50
C THR A 80 6.04 -15.40 -8.19
N GLY A 81 5.83 -15.31 -9.50
CA GLY A 81 4.88 -16.17 -10.21
C GLY A 81 3.43 -15.87 -9.86
N GLN A 82 3.16 -14.78 -9.16
CA GLN A 82 1.83 -14.34 -8.74
C GLN A 82 1.43 -13.07 -9.48
N LEU A 83 0.14 -12.96 -9.82
CA LEU A 83 -0.39 -11.72 -10.37
C LEU A 83 -0.37 -10.63 -9.28
N PHE A 84 -0.07 -9.40 -9.70
CA PHE A 84 -0.17 -8.23 -8.82
C PHE A 84 -1.64 -7.81 -8.73
N THR A 85 -2.35 -8.35 -7.74
CA THR A 85 -3.78 -8.20 -7.60
C THR A 85 -4.21 -8.19 -6.14
N SER A 86 -5.50 -8.03 -5.88
CA SER A 86 -6.05 -8.07 -4.53
C SER A 86 -5.83 -9.43 -3.87
N GLY A 87 -5.73 -9.43 -2.55
CA GLY A 87 -5.61 -10.63 -1.73
C GLY A 87 -4.19 -11.07 -1.43
N ILE A 88 -3.17 -10.35 -1.90
CA ILE A 88 -1.77 -10.68 -1.62
C ILE A 88 -1.20 -9.77 -0.55
N LYS A 89 -0.27 -10.31 0.24
CA LYS A 89 0.52 -9.52 1.19
C LYS A 89 1.79 -9.05 0.54
N VAL A 90 2.11 -7.77 0.74
CA VAL A 90 3.23 -7.11 0.10
C VAL A 90 4.08 -6.34 1.11
N LEU A 91 5.35 -6.17 0.77
CA LEU A 91 6.26 -5.23 1.41
C LEU A 91 6.61 -4.18 0.37
N VAL A 92 6.17 -2.95 0.58
CA VAL A 92 6.32 -1.86 -0.37
C VAL A 92 6.98 -0.65 0.28
N LYS A 93 7.77 0.05 -0.52
CA LYS A 93 8.37 1.32 -0.13
C LYS A 93 7.46 2.44 -0.57
N VAL A 94 7.07 3.29 0.38
CA VAL A 94 6.07 4.34 0.14
C VAL A 94 6.54 5.69 0.68
N THR A 95 5.98 6.75 0.10
CA THR A 95 6.00 8.09 0.69
C THR A 95 4.60 8.43 1.18
N VAL A 96 4.52 9.21 2.25
CA VAL A 96 3.25 9.68 2.80
C VAL A 96 2.85 10.95 2.05
N GLN A 97 1.63 10.98 1.53
CA GLN A 97 1.08 12.11 0.79
C GLN A 97 -0.20 12.60 1.46
N PHE A 98 -0.43 13.90 1.38
CA PHE A 98 -1.71 14.49 1.77
C PHE A 98 -2.09 15.55 0.75
N HIS A 99 -3.29 15.43 0.20
CA HIS A 99 -3.84 16.39 -0.74
C HIS A 99 -5.02 17.11 -0.09
N GLU A 100 -5.13 18.42 -0.27
CA GLU A 100 -6.16 19.24 0.37
C GLU A 100 -7.58 18.75 0.04
N LEU A 101 -7.79 18.18 -1.14
CA LEU A 101 -9.09 17.66 -1.57
C LEU A 101 -9.25 16.17 -1.30
N TYR A 102 -8.22 15.35 -1.59
CA TYR A 102 -8.34 13.89 -1.56
C TYR A 102 -7.87 13.24 -0.27
N GLY A 103 -7.17 14.00 0.59
CA GLY A 103 -6.72 13.52 1.89
C GLY A 103 -5.46 12.68 1.86
N TYR A 104 -5.33 11.84 2.87
CA TYR A 104 -4.18 10.97 3.10
C TYR A 104 -4.10 9.85 2.08
N SER A 105 -2.89 9.61 1.58
CA SER A 105 -2.60 8.46 0.70
C SER A 105 -1.11 8.12 0.75
N LEU A 106 -0.78 6.96 0.21
CA LEU A 106 0.60 6.48 0.11
C LEU A 106 0.98 6.35 -1.36
N THR A 107 2.15 6.86 -1.74
CA THR A 107 2.69 6.67 -3.08
C THR A 107 3.74 5.58 -3.04
N VAL A 108 3.54 4.53 -3.84
CA VAL A 108 4.44 3.38 -3.88
C VAL A 108 5.61 3.68 -4.81
N LEU A 109 6.83 3.42 -4.34
CA LEU A 109 8.07 3.64 -5.09
C LEU A 109 8.75 2.33 -5.47
N ASP A 110 8.56 1.28 -4.66
CA ASP A 110 9.28 0.02 -4.84
C ASP A 110 8.51 -1.11 -4.12
N ILE A 111 8.85 -2.35 -4.44
CA ILE A 111 8.29 -3.55 -3.83
C ILE A 111 9.37 -4.59 -3.62
N ASP A 112 9.27 -5.37 -2.53
CA ASP A 112 10.15 -6.50 -2.26
C ASP A 112 9.37 -7.81 -2.49
N PRO A 113 9.60 -8.51 -3.62
CA PRO A 113 8.89 -9.76 -3.92
C PRO A 113 9.20 -10.90 -2.94
N ALA A 114 10.37 -10.87 -2.29
CA ALA A 114 10.77 -11.92 -1.35
C ALA A 114 9.81 -12.01 -0.16
N TYR A 115 9.25 -10.90 0.28
CA TYR A 115 8.26 -10.89 1.36
C TYR A 115 7.00 -11.66 0.99
N THR A 116 6.49 -11.45 -0.22
CA THR A 116 5.28 -12.15 -0.70
C THR A 116 5.54 -13.65 -0.85
N LEU A 117 6.71 -14.03 -1.39
CA LEU A 117 7.11 -15.43 -1.48
C LEU A 117 7.22 -16.09 -0.11
N GLY A 118 7.79 -15.39 0.87
CA GLY A 118 7.89 -15.87 2.25
C GLY A 118 6.52 -16.07 2.90
N ASP A 119 5.59 -15.16 2.68
CA ASP A 119 4.21 -15.29 3.17
C ASP A 119 3.51 -16.50 2.55
N MET A 120 3.64 -16.69 1.24
CA MET A 120 3.06 -17.84 0.53
C MET A 120 3.64 -19.16 1.06
N ALA A 121 4.93 -19.23 1.29
CA ALA A 121 5.58 -20.42 1.83
C ALA A 121 5.08 -20.76 3.24
N ARG A 122 4.88 -19.75 4.10
CA ARG A 122 4.31 -19.94 5.44
C ARG A 122 2.88 -20.50 5.36
N ARG A 123 2.04 -19.97 4.49
CA ARG A 123 0.66 -20.45 4.29
C ARG A 123 0.64 -21.91 3.88
N ARG A 124 1.53 -22.33 2.99
CA ARG A 124 1.65 -23.73 2.57
C ARG A 124 2.02 -24.64 3.75
N ARG A 125 2.96 -24.19 4.60
CA ARG A 125 3.35 -24.96 5.80
C ARG A 125 2.20 -25.12 6.77
N GLU A 126 1.45 -24.06 7.03
CA GLU A 126 0.31 -24.09 7.94
C GLU A 126 -0.76 -25.05 7.45
N ILE A 127 -1.10 -25.03 6.17
CA ILE A 127 -2.05 -25.96 5.54
C ILE A 127 -1.54 -27.39 5.67
N PHE A 128 -0.25 -27.63 5.46
CA PHE A 128 0.36 -28.95 5.53
C PHE A 128 0.27 -29.53 6.96
N PHE A 129 0.48 -28.71 7.98
CA PHE A 129 0.37 -29.11 9.37
C PHE A 129 -1.07 -29.41 9.78
N GLU A 130 -2.03 -28.66 9.28
CA GLU A 130 -3.45 -28.87 9.56
C GLU A 130 -3.98 -30.16 8.92
N LEU A 131 -3.45 -30.55 7.78
CA LEU A 131 -3.87 -31.76 7.05
C LEU A 131 -3.14 -33.02 7.52
N GLY A 132 -2.06 -32.86 8.21
CA GLY A 132 -1.23 -33.96 8.70
C GLY A 132 -1.48 -34.30 10.13
#